data_116e96074834ad7bfd38305a290951f7
#
_entry.id   116e96074834ad7bfd38305a290951f7
#
_cell.length_a   1.000
_cell.length_b   1.000
_cell.length_c   1.000
_cell.angle_alpha   90.00
_cell.angle_beta   90.00
_cell.angle_gamma   90.00
#
_symmetry.space_group_name_H-M   'P 1'
#
loop_
_entity.id
_entity.type
_entity.pdbx_description
1 polymer ?
#
loop_
_entity_poly.entity_id
_entity_poly.type
_entity_poly.pdbx_seq_one_letter_code
_entity_poly.pdbx_strand_id
1 'polypeptide(L)'
;MHLLLIKIQELLSRSTKERVNISEDIIEQFGEDCKTAFRKQFTEERNKEFSIRMSSIGKPLCQLQMEKNKSSSESPPYNFKMRVLFGDLIEAAAIGIMKAAGIKIQSEQKEVHNELSGVKIKGTYDVEIDNKIYDIKSASPWAYDNKFAKGFNNVKEDDNFGYVVQGSLYSDSSGKPFG
;
A
#
# COMPACT_ATOMS: atom_id res chain seq x y z
N MET A 1 -21.91 1.53 -3.11
CA MET A 1 -20.72 2.29 -2.66
C MET A 1 -20.27 1.68 -1.34
N HIS A 2 -19.00 1.41 -1.16
CA HIS A 2 -18.48 0.73 0.03
C HIS A 2 -18.63 1.63 1.27
N LEU A 3 -19.07 1.10 2.41
CA LEU A 3 -19.33 1.87 3.65
C LEU A 3 -18.11 2.69 4.11
N LEU A 4 -16.91 2.15 3.91
CA LEU A 4 -15.64 2.81 4.20
C LEU A 4 -15.48 4.14 3.42
N LEU A 5 -15.78 4.13 2.11
CA LEU A 5 -15.71 5.33 1.28
C LEU A 5 -16.75 6.38 1.70
N ILE A 6 -17.94 5.94 2.11
CA ILE A 6 -18.99 6.86 2.59
C ILE A 6 -18.49 7.62 3.81
N LYS A 7 -17.95 6.94 4.82
CA LYS A 7 -17.43 7.56 6.05
C LYS A 7 -16.31 8.57 5.77
N ILE A 8 -15.39 8.21 4.88
CA ILE A 8 -14.29 9.11 4.47
C ILE A 8 -14.86 10.35 3.77
N GLN A 9 -15.79 10.16 2.82
CA GLN A 9 -16.42 11.27 2.09
C GLN A 9 -17.22 12.19 3.01
N GLU A 10 -17.95 11.65 3.98
CA GLU A 10 -18.67 12.41 4.99
C GLU A 10 -17.74 13.27 5.85
N LEU A 11 -16.63 12.69 6.35
CA LEU A 11 -15.61 13.44 7.10
C LEU A 11 -15.05 14.59 6.25
N LEU A 12 -14.58 14.29 5.04
CA LEU A 12 -13.98 15.29 4.16
C LEU A 12 -14.99 16.38 3.77
N SER A 13 -16.22 16.01 3.42
CA SER A 13 -17.28 16.98 3.10
C SER A 13 -17.64 17.87 4.29
N ARG A 14 -17.67 17.31 5.49
CA ARG A 14 -17.91 18.09 6.72
C ARG A 14 -16.77 19.07 7.00
N SER A 15 -15.54 18.64 6.81
CA SER A 15 -14.34 19.47 7.06
C SER A 15 -14.25 20.70 6.13
N THR A 16 -14.93 20.70 4.97
CA THR A 16 -15.01 21.89 4.11
C THR A 16 -16.00 22.96 4.61
N LYS A 17 -16.89 22.60 5.52
CA LYS A 17 -17.97 23.49 6.01
C LYS A 17 -17.76 23.94 7.44
N GLU A 18 -17.10 23.13 8.26
CA GLU A 18 -16.90 23.37 9.67
C GLU A 18 -15.57 22.77 10.15
N ARG A 19 -15.12 23.18 11.33
CA ARG A 19 -13.98 22.53 11.99
C ARG A 19 -14.39 21.16 12.49
N VAL A 20 -13.65 20.13 12.08
CA VAL A 20 -13.84 18.77 12.57
C VAL A 20 -12.91 18.55 13.75
N ASN A 21 -13.44 18.02 14.83
CA ASN A 21 -12.63 17.64 15.98
C ASN A 21 -12.01 16.25 15.71
N ILE A 22 -10.67 16.24 15.61
CA ILE A 22 -9.87 15.01 15.49
C ILE A 22 -9.08 14.89 16.79
N SER A 23 -9.03 13.70 17.39
CA SER A 23 -8.29 13.51 18.64
C SER A 23 -6.80 13.72 18.42
N GLU A 24 -6.13 14.28 19.42
CA GLU A 24 -4.68 14.53 19.36
C GLU A 24 -3.88 13.27 19.11
N ASP A 25 -4.30 12.13 19.67
CA ASP A 25 -3.64 10.83 19.43
C ASP A 25 -3.58 10.45 17.94
N ILE A 26 -4.62 10.77 17.17
CA ILE A 26 -4.64 10.52 15.71
C ILE A 26 -3.66 11.45 15.00
N ILE A 27 -3.59 12.70 15.42
CA ILE A 27 -2.70 13.71 14.85
C ILE A 27 -1.24 13.33 15.14
N GLU A 28 -0.93 12.97 16.38
CA GLU A 28 0.40 12.53 16.80
C GLU A 28 0.82 11.26 16.06
N GLN A 29 -0.06 10.25 15.99
CA GLN A 29 0.23 9.02 15.26
C GLN A 29 0.52 9.29 13.78
N PHE A 30 -0.29 10.11 13.11
CA PHE A 30 -0.03 10.52 11.73
C PHE A 30 1.34 11.21 11.59
N GLY A 31 1.72 12.05 12.56
CA GLY A 31 3.03 12.68 12.60
C GLY A 31 4.17 11.66 12.70
N GLU A 32 4.03 10.64 13.55
CA GLU A 32 5.04 9.56 13.66
C GLU A 32 5.10 8.69 12.41
N ASP A 33 3.97 8.40 11.77
CA ASP A 33 3.93 7.64 10.52
C ASP A 33 4.65 8.41 9.40
N CYS A 34 4.47 9.73 9.29
CA CYS A 34 5.20 10.59 8.36
C CYS A 34 6.72 10.61 8.65
N LYS A 35 7.13 10.70 9.92
CA LYS A 35 8.54 10.63 10.32
C LYS A 35 9.14 9.27 9.95
N THR A 36 8.40 8.19 10.17
CA THR A 36 8.81 6.83 9.84
C THR A 36 8.98 6.67 8.33
N ALA A 37 8.04 7.17 7.53
CA ALA A 37 8.14 7.20 6.07
C ALA A 37 9.41 7.93 5.61
N PHE A 38 9.71 9.07 6.22
CA PHE A 38 10.89 9.84 5.89
C PHE A 38 12.20 9.12 6.28
N ARG A 39 12.29 8.58 7.50
CA ARG A 39 13.45 7.79 7.96
C ARG A 39 13.72 6.61 7.05
N LYS A 40 12.70 5.82 6.73
CA LYS A 40 12.76 4.66 5.83
C LYS A 40 13.37 5.00 4.46
N GLN A 41 13.11 6.20 3.94
CA GLN A 41 13.62 6.60 2.63
C GLN A 41 15.03 7.22 2.67
N PHE A 42 15.44 7.85 3.76
CA PHE A 42 16.66 8.67 3.79
C PHE A 42 17.72 8.22 4.78
N THR A 43 17.33 7.60 5.89
CA THR A 43 18.28 7.28 6.97
C THR A 43 18.46 5.79 7.20
N GLU A 44 17.53 4.95 6.78
CA GLU A 44 17.65 3.51 6.96
C GLU A 44 18.44 2.86 5.83
N GLU A 45 19.36 1.99 6.19
CA GLU A 45 20.01 1.11 5.22
C GLU A 45 19.01 0.06 4.75
N ARG A 46 18.77 0.02 3.44
CA ARG A 46 17.95 -1.04 2.85
C ARG A 46 18.72 -2.34 2.90
N ASN A 47 18.12 -3.37 3.47
CA ASN A 47 18.66 -4.73 3.36
C ASN A 47 18.86 -5.05 1.87
N LYS A 48 20.12 -5.31 1.49
CA LYS A 48 20.53 -5.56 0.10
C LYS A 48 20.34 -7.03 -0.32
N GLU A 49 19.92 -7.90 0.59
CA GLU A 49 19.65 -9.28 0.23
C GLU A 49 18.39 -9.38 -0.64
N PHE A 50 18.55 -10.09 -1.75
CA PHE A 50 17.42 -10.35 -2.64
C PHE A 50 16.40 -11.25 -1.96
N SER A 51 15.17 -10.81 -1.93
CA SER A 51 14.02 -11.62 -1.51
C SER A 51 12.84 -11.39 -2.44
N ILE A 52 12.14 -12.44 -2.79
CA ILE A 52 10.90 -12.32 -3.55
C ILE A 52 9.82 -11.81 -2.60
N ARG A 53 9.16 -10.73 -2.99
CA ARG A 53 8.05 -10.13 -2.26
C ARG A 53 6.76 -10.32 -3.04
N MET A 54 5.62 -10.40 -2.36
CA MET A 54 4.31 -10.49 -3.01
C MET A 54 4.07 -9.33 -3.99
N SER A 55 4.53 -8.12 -3.66
CA SER A 55 4.50 -6.95 -4.55
C SER A 55 5.44 -7.02 -5.76
N SER A 56 6.31 -8.03 -5.83
CA SER A 56 7.23 -8.23 -6.96
C SER A 56 6.72 -9.27 -7.97
N ILE A 57 5.65 -9.98 -7.67
CA ILE A 57 5.15 -11.08 -8.50
C ILE A 57 4.71 -10.61 -9.90
N GLY A 58 4.23 -9.37 -10.05
CA GLY A 58 3.89 -8.80 -11.36
C GLY A 58 5.07 -8.36 -12.21
N LYS A 59 6.30 -8.38 -11.67
CA LYS A 59 7.49 -7.98 -12.44
C LYS A 59 7.88 -9.02 -13.47
N PRO A 60 8.39 -8.61 -14.63
CA PRO A 60 8.99 -9.53 -15.59
C PRO A 60 10.10 -10.39 -14.97
N LEU A 61 10.14 -11.67 -15.33
CA LEU A 61 11.12 -12.62 -14.78
C LEU A 61 12.57 -12.16 -14.99
N CYS A 62 12.88 -11.57 -16.15
CA CYS A 62 14.19 -11.01 -16.43
C CYS A 62 14.58 -9.90 -15.44
N GLN A 63 13.64 -9.03 -15.04
CA GLN A 63 13.88 -7.99 -14.06
C GLN A 63 14.18 -8.59 -12.68
N LEU A 64 13.39 -9.59 -12.23
CA LEU A 64 13.65 -10.29 -10.98
C LEU A 64 15.01 -10.99 -10.96
N GLN A 65 15.41 -11.57 -12.10
CA GLN A 65 16.71 -12.21 -12.24
C GLN A 65 17.86 -11.20 -12.19
N MET A 66 17.72 -10.04 -12.82
CA MET A 66 18.69 -8.94 -12.72
C MET A 66 18.80 -8.40 -11.28
N GLU A 67 17.67 -8.21 -10.59
CA GLU A 67 17.66 -7.79 -9.19
C GLU A 67 18.35 -8.82 -8.29
N LYS A 68 18.10 -10.13 -8.50
CA LYS A 68 18.77 -11.23 -7.78
C LYS A 68 20.29 -11.21 -8.00
N ASN A 69 20.72 -11.02 -9.23
CA ASN A 69 22.14 -11.04 -9.58
C ASN A 69 22.86 -9.74 -9.26
N LYS A 70 22.16 -8.74 -8.67
CA LYS A 70 22.71 -7.40 -8.40
C LYS A 70 23.33 -6.74 -9.66
N SER A 71 22.78 -7.06 -10.82
CA SER A 71 23.32 -6.61 -12.12
C SER A 71 23.06 -5.13 -12.41
N SER A 72 22.21 -4.45 -11.65
CA SER A 72 22.02 -3.01 -11.78
C SER A 72 23.00 -2.26 -10.88
N SER A 73 24.06 -1.74 -11.47
CA SER A 73 25.03 -0.86 -10.79
C SER A 73 24.52 0.57 -10.65
N GLU A 74 23.45 0.93 -11.34
CA GLU A 74 22.91 2.27 -11.33
C GLU A 74 22.01 2.53 -10.13
N SER A 75 22.27 3.62 -9.45
CA SER A 75 21.37 4.11 -8.40
C SER A 75 20.03 4.53 -9.02
N PRO A 76 18.90 4.23 -8.37
CA PRO A 76 17.61 4.72 -8.85
C PRO A 76 17.62 6.23 -9.03
N PRO A 77 17.02 6.77 -10.11
CA PRO A 77 16.96 8.20 -10.32
C PRO A 77 16.21 8.89 -9.17
N TYR A 78 16.57 10.14 -8.86
CA TYR A 78 16.01 10.88 -7.71
C TYR A 78 14.47 10.95 -7.72
N ASN A 79 13.86 11.04 -8.91
CA ASN A 79 12.40 11.07 -9.05
C ASN A 79 11.72 9.75 -8.63
N PHE A 80 12.42 8.62 -8.73
CA PHE A 80 11.92 7.35 -8.19
C PHE A 80 11.85 7.41 -6.67
N LYS A 81 12.90 7.94 -6.03
CA LYS A 81 12.93 8.09 -4.57
C LYS A 81 11.80 8.99 -4.05
N MET A 82 11.54 10.10 -4.76
CA MET A 82 10.42 10.99 -4.45
C MET A 82 9.06 10.30 -4.59
N ARG A 83 8.86 9.48 -5.64
CA ARG A 83 7.60 8.73 -5.81
C ARG A 83 7.36 7.74 -4.66
N VAL A 84 8.40 7.04 -4.22
CA VAL A 84 8.27 6.09 -3.10
C VAL A 84 7.97 6.84 -1.81
N LEU A 85 8.64 7.95 -1.53
CA LEU A 85 8.34 8.77 -0.36
C LEU A 85 6.88 9.27 -0.39
N PHE A 86 6.42 9.82 -1.51
CA PHE A 86 5.03 10.28 -1.63
C PHE A 86 4.03 9.13 -1.50
N GLY A 87 4.36 7.92 -1.98
CA GLY A 87 3.56 6.73 -1.74
C GLY A 87 3.39 6.45 -0.25
N ASP A 88 4.49 6.37 0.48
CA ASP A 88 4.49 6.13 1.93
C ASP A 88 3.73 7.25 2.70
N LEU A 89 3.86 8.53 2.29
CA LEU A 89 3.14 9.65 2.91
C LEU A 89 1.63 9.63 2.60
N ILE A 90 1.23 9.26 1.38
CA ILE A 90 -0.18 9.13 1.00
C ILE A 90 -0.83 7.99 1.78
N GLU A 91 -0.11 6.90 1.98
CA GLU A 91 -0.56 5.78 2.80
C GLU A 91 -0.81 6.22 4.25
N ALA A 92 0.16 6.90 4.87
CA ALA A 92 0.02 7.46 6.21
C ALA A 92 -1.18 8.41 6.31
N ALA A 93 -1.36 9.30 5.32
CA ALA A 93 -2.51 10.20 5.26
C ALA A 93 -3.84 9.46 5.13
N ALA A 94 -3.91 8.43 4.29
CA ALA A 94 -5.12 7.62 4.12
C ALA A 94 -5.50 6.92 5.43
N ILE A 95 -4.54 6.33 6.14
CA ILE A 95 -4.75 5.68 7.44
C ILE A 95 -5.23 6.71 8.48
N GLY A 96 -4.59 7.88 8.56
CA GLY A 96 -5.00 8.97 9.45
C GLY A 96 -6.43 9.45 9.17
N ILE A 97 -6.80 9.61 7.90
CA ILE A 97 -8.16 9.99 7.50
C ILE A 97 -9.16 8.90 7.86
N MET A 98 -8.85 7.62 7.67
CA MET A 98 -9.69 6.50 8.07
C MET A 98 -9.96 6.51 9.58
N LYS A 99 -8.92 6.68 10.39
CA LYS A 99 -9.05 6.80 11.86
C LYS A 99 -9.90 8.01 12.25
N ALA A 100 -9.67 9.17 11.64
CA ALA A 100 -10.45 10.38 11.87
C ALA A 100 -11.92 10.24 11.45
N ALA A 101 -12.21 9.42 10.43
CA ALA A 101 -13.58 9.07 10.01
C ALA A 101 -14.25 8.01 10.91
N GLY A 102 -13.61 7.62 12.03
CA GLY A 102 -14.11 6.61 12.94
C GLY A 102 -14.13 5.20 12.37
N ILE A 103 -13.25 4.91 11.43
CA ILE A 103 -13.06 3.55 10.90
C ILE A 103 -12.14 2.80 11.87
N LYS A 104 -12.62 1.66 12.36
CA LYS A 104 -11.86 0.81 13.25
C LYS A 104 -10.90 -0.06 12.46
N ILE A 105 -9.62 0.29 12.48
CA ILE A 105 -8.54 -0.51 11.92
C ILE A 105 -8.11 -1.57 12.94
N GLN A 106 -8.11 -2.83 12.54
CA GLN A 106 -7.81 -3.99 13.41
C GLN A 106 -6.31 -4.29 13.43
N SER A 107 -5.63 -4.11 12.31
CA SER A 107 -4.16 -4.16 12.22
C SER A 107 -3.65 -3.29 11.07
N GLU A 108 -2.41 -2.80 11.22
CA GLU A 108 -1.70 -1.96 10.26
C GLU A 108 -0.35 -2.59 9.93
N GLN A 109 0.10 -2.46 8.69
CA GLN A 109 1.43 -2.89 8.22
C GLN A 109 1.79 -4.32 8.65
N LYS A 110 0.86 -5.26 8.51
CA LYS A 110 1.06 -6.63 8.98
C LYS A 110 1.80 -7.48 7.95
N GLU A 111 2.96 -7.99 8.35
CA GLU A 111 3.73 -8.93 7.52
C GLU A 111 3.04 -10.29 7.48
N VAL A 112 2.97 -10.85 6.28
CA VAL A 112 2.45 -12.17 5.98
C VAL A 112 3.42 -12.95 5.09
N HIS A 113 3.35 -14.26 5.16
CA HIS A 113 4.21 -15.17 4.41
C HIS A 113 3.39 -16.18 3.63
N ASN A 114 3.87 -16.52 2.45
CA ASN A 114 3.38 -17.64 1.67
C ASN A 114 4.55 -18.50 1.19
N GLU A 115 4.28 -19.74 0.80
CA GLU A 115 5.26 -20.63 0.22
C GLU A 115 4.74 -21.11 -1.13
N LEU A 116 5.48 -20.80 -2.19
CA LEU A 116 5.18 -21.23 -3.55
C LEU A 116 6.33 -22.10 -4.06
N SER A 117 6.04 -23.37 -4.34
CA SER A 117 7.04 -24.32 -4.87
C SER A 117 8.34 -24.37 -4.04
N GLY A 118 8.23 -24.38 -2.72
CA GLY A 118 9.38 -24.38 -1.81
C GLY A 118 10.10 -23.05 -1.65
N VAL A 119 9.59 -21.97 -2.27
CA VAL A 119 10.14 -20.62 -2.13
C VAL A 119 9.27 -19.79 -1.19
N LYS A 120 9.88 -19.31 -0.11
CA LYS A 120 9.20 -18.43 0.84
C LYS A 120 9.06 -17.02 0.26
N ILE A 121 7.83 -16.55 0.18
CA ILE A 121 7.49 -15.22 -0.32
C ILE A 121 6.88 -14.43 0.84
N LYS A 122 7.31 -13.19 1.02
CA LYS A 122 6.81 -12.31 2.06
C LYS A 122 6.11 -11.09 1.48
N GLY A 123 5.17 -10.56 2.23
CA GLY A 123 4.48 -9.32 1.89
C GLY A 123 3.96 -8.64 3.14
N THR A 124 3.57 -7.40 2.99
CA THR A 124 2.96 -6.61 4.07
C THR A 124 1.72 -5.96 3.48
N TYR A 125 0.56 -6.24 4.06
CA TYR A 125 -0.66 -5.53 3.70
C TYR A 125 -0.83 -4.30 4.61
N ASP A 126 -1.50 -3.27 4.10
CA ASP A 126 -1.49 -1.97 4.75
C ASP A 126 -2.46 -1.92 5.93
N VAL A 127 -3.71 -2.33 5.75
CA VAL A 127 -4.71 -2.28 6.84
C VAL A 127 -5.66 -3.48 6.81
N GLU A 128 -6.19 -3.80 8.00
CA GLU A 128 -7.27 -4.74 8.20
C GLU A 128 -8.49 -4.00 8.79
N ILE A 129 -9.64 -4.10 8.11
CA ILE A 129 -10.90 -3.45 8.49
C ILE A 129 -12.03 -4.46 8.29
N ASP A 130 -12.86 -4.66 9.30
CA ASP A 130 -14.01 -5.59 9.28
C ASP A 130 -13.65 -7.00 8.78
N ASN A 131 -12.51 -7.52 9.27
CA ASN A 131 -11.97 -8.83 8.90
C ASN A 131 -11.62 -8.97 7.40
N LYS A 132 -11.41 -7.86 6.71
CA LYS A 132 -10.89 -7.79 5.34
C LYS A 132 -9.57 -7.06 5.32
N ILE A 133 -8.69 -7.47 4.43
CA ILE A 133 -7.40 -6.80 4.23
C ILE A 133 -7.46 -5.89 3.02
N TYR A 134 -6.75 -4.76 3.11
CA TYR A 134 -6.67 -3.75 2.06
C TYR A 134 -5.22 -3.33 1.85
N ASP A 135 -4.93 -2.97 0.62
CA ASP A 135 -3.64 -2.43 0.19
C ASP A 135 -3.88 -1.06 -0.45
N ILE A 136 -3.24 -0.03 0.09
CA ILE A 136 -3.45 1.36 -0.30
C ILE A 136 -2.51 1.70 -1.44
N LYS A 137 -3.06 2.11 -2.58
CA LYS A 137 -2.28 2.47 -3.75
C LYS A 137 -2.55 3.92 -4.16
N SER A 138 -1.47 4.69 -4.28
CA SER A 138 -1.54 5.98 -4.96
C SER A 138 -1.59 5.79 -6.47
N ALA A 139 -2.45 6.51 -7.14
CA ALA A 139 -2.56 6.49 -8.59
C ALA A 139 -2.58 7.92 -9.15
N SER A 140 -2.00 8.11 -10.33
CA SER A 140 -2.21 9.37 -11.06
C SER A 140 -3.67 9.49 -11.49
N PRO A 141 -4.21 10.71 -11.72
CA PRO A 141 -5.58 10.87 -12.24
C PRO A 141 -5.82 10.05 -13.50
N TRP A 142 -4.87 10.05 -14.43
CA TRP A 142 -4.97 9.25 -15.65
C TRP A 142 -5.10 7.74 -15.37
N ALA A 143 -4.26 7.20 -14.46
CA ALA A 143 -4.30 5.79 -14.09
C ALA A 143 -5.59 5.44 -13.35
N TYR A 144 -6.09 6.34 -12.50
CA TYR A 144 -7.37 6.17 -11.85
C TYR A 144 -8.50 6.07 -12.85
N ASP A 145 -8.66 7.07 -13.75
CA ASP A 145 -9.77 7.13 -14.73
C ASP A 145 -9.71 5.99 -15.75
N ASN A 146 -8.51 5.62 -16.19
CA ASN A 146 -8.36 4.64 -17.27
C ASN A 146 -8.25 3.19 -16.79
N LYS A 147 -7.89 2.96 -15.53
CA LYS A 147 -7.69 1.62 -14.98
C LYS A 147 -8.63 1.33 -13.81
N PHE A 148 -8.50 2.06 -12.71
CA PHE A 148 -9.15 1.70 -11.45
C PHE A 148 -10.65 2.06 -11.43
N ALA A 149 -11.04 3.22 -11.97
CA ALA A 149 -12.45 3.65 -12.03
C ALA A 149 -13.33 2.74 -12.89
N LYS A 150 -12.75 1.99 -13.81
CA LYS A 150 -13.44 1.01 -14.65
C LYS A 150 -13.74 -0.32 -13.96
N GLY A 151 -13.27 -0.48 -12.72
CA GLY A 151 -13.55 -1.61 -11.87
C GLY A 151 -12.62 -2.80 -12.02
N PHE A 152 -12.87 -3.83 -11.21
CA PHE A 152 -11.99 -4.98 -11.03
C PHE A 152 -11.64 -5.72 -12.33
N ASN A 153 -12.61 -5.94 -13.21
CA ASN A 153 -12.34 -6.67 -14.46
C ASN A 153 -11.29 -5.97 -15.33
N ASN A 154 -11.36 -4.64 -15.41
CA ASN A 154 -10.38 -3.86 -16.15
C ASN A 154 -8.98 -3.91 -15.52
N VAL A 155 -8.90 -3.89 -14.17
CA VAL A 155 -7.62 -4.06 -13.46
C VAL A 155 -7.05 -5.44 -13.73
N LYS A 156 -7.89 -6.49 -13.73
CA LYS A 156 -7.47 -7.88 -13.96
C LYS A 156 -6.96 -8.11 -15.38
N GLU A 157 -7.57 -7.49 -16.40
CA GLU A 157 -7.18 -7.64 -17.80
C GLU A 157 -5.82 -6.98 -18.11
N ASP A 158 -5.47 -5.89 -17.41
CA ASP A 158 -4.22 -5.15 -17.58
C ASP A 158 -3.46 -5.06 -16.23
N ASP A 159 -3.17 -6.21 -15.63
CA ASP A 159 -2.50 -6.28 -14.31
C ASP A 159 -0.97 -6.34 -14.43
N ASN A 160 -0.40 -5.38 -15.15
CA ASN A 160 1.05 -5.29 -15.37
C ASN A 160 1.88 -5.13 -14.08
N PHE A 161 1.25 -4.74 -12.97
CA PHE A 161 1.89 -4.58 -11.66
C PHE A 161 1.61 -5.74 -10.71
N GLY A 162 0.75 -6.70 -11.10
CA GLY A 162 0.40 -7.85 -10.29
C GLY A 162 -0.46 -7.54 -9.07
N TYR A 163 -1.29 -6.50 -9.11
CA TYR A 163 -2.15 -6.12 -7.97
C TYR A 163 -3.14 -7.22 -7.58
N VAL A 164 -3.73 -7.89 -8.58
CA VAL A 164 -4.68 -8.99 -8.35
C VAL A 164 -3.99 -10.19 -7.73
N VAL A 165 -2.81 -10.54 -8.24
CA VAL A 165 -1.99 -11.63 -7.69
C VAL A 165 -1.50 -11.30 -6.30
N GLN A 166 -1.02 -10.06 -6.06
CA GLN A 166 -0.61 -9.58 -4.76
C GLN A 166 -1.74 -9.69 -3.72
N GLY A 167 -2.94 -9.20 -4.06
CA GLY A 167 -4.12 -9.29 -3.20
C GLY A 167 -4.55 -10.73 -2.92
N SER A 168 -4.47 -11.62 -3.92
CA SER A 168 -4.75 -13.04 -3.75
C SER A 168 -3.76 -13.71 -2.79
N LEU A 169 -2.46 -13.40 -2.90
CA LEU A 169 -1.44 -13.92 -1.99
C LEU A 169 -1.61 -13.40 -0.57
N TYR A 170 -1.98 -12.14 -0.39
CA TYR A 170 -2.32 -11.60 0.92
C TYR A 170 -3.54 -12.32 1.53
N SER A 171 -4.58 -12.53 0.74
CA SER A 171 -5.79 -13.26 1.17
C SER A 171 -5.46 -14.67 1.61
N ASP A 172 -4.71 -15.41 0.80
CA ASP A 172 -4.31 -16.78 1.10
C ASP A 172 -3.44 -16.86 2.36
N SER A 173 -2.44 -15.99 2.47
CA SER A 173 -1.51 -15.97 3.61
C SER A 173 -2.14 -15.54 4.93
N SER A 174 -3.17 -14.68 4.89
CA SER A 174 -3.84 -14.17 6.09
C SER A 174 -5.08 -14.97 6.48
N GLY A 175 -5.60 -15.79 5.58
CA GLY A 175 -6.89 -16.46 5.72
C GLY A 175 -8.08 -15.49 5.70
N LYS A 176 -7.90 -14.26 5.15
CA LYS A 176 -8.92 -13.21 5.14
C LYS A 176 -9.21 -12.73 3.72
N PRO A 177 -10.45 -12.34 3.40
CA PRO A 177 -10.76 -11.82 2.09
C PRO A 177 -10.03 -10.50 1.82
N PHE A 178 -9.60 -10.31 0.57
CA PHE A 178 -9.10 -9.03 0.08
C PHE A 178 -10.28 -8.15 -0.31
N GLY A 179 -10.32 -6.90 0.20
CA GLY A 179 -11.42 -5.96 0.07
C GLY A 179 -11.35 -5.00 -1.10
#